data_7811b01be04e14a9b327ae6a0f5cc747
#
_entry.id   7811b01be04e14a9b327ae6a0f5cc747
#
_cell.length_a   1.000
_cell.length_b   1.000
_cell.length_c   1.000
_cell.angle_alpha   90.00
_cell.angle_beta   90.00
_cell.angle_gamma   90.00
#
_symmetry.space_group_name_H-M   'P 1'
#
loop_
_entity.id
_entity.type
_entity.pdbx_description
1 polymer ?
#
loop_
_entity_poly.entity_id
_entity_poly.type
_entity_poly.pdbx_seq_one_letter_code
_entity_poly.pdbx_strand_id
1 'polypeptide(L)'
;MRRVAHARPLRAATAGFPVNKLHTALAVAATGVVVLALAGCSGGASAANDQTLRVAMGSPGEAQIRVWESVAEQFEADHDGWKVDLNFQDDDMYQTIGLPNLLNGRNAPDVYFEWAGNRLATRNDDGFVADLTPFVEDGPLTGVLQDDQYGAVTADGKILMVPHIADVTNVLWYNTEILDAAGIQAPTSWDELLEACDTLAADGIVPIASGNKDLWAAGNWLAHLVSRVVGHEEYDKALSGKADFDTPEWKKAFGYVEQLAQHKCVNESVNAIDDNEGAQLFFQGKAAMHAIGSWLVSWAIDEAPDLDFDFVNLPAMPGEADPDSVIGVITGYVVNAKSGHDKQQKAAEFLALLSSAENTQAFTEADAVPVTATASDSIDERTVRLNSLLSQSAVVISPPDTGYDLDVADAFYRSLAEVLGGRTSAADAVAQLHKQLSK
;
A
#
# COMPACT_ATOMS: atom_id res chain seq x y z
N MET A 1 -29.76 37.24 -49.27
CA MET A 1 -30.37 38.30 -48.45
C MET A 1 -31.02 37.66 -47.23
N ARG A 2 -30.44 37.79 -46.05
CA ARG A 2 -31.02 37.97 -44.73
C ARG A 2 -29.91 38.08 -43.70
N ARG A 3 -30.07 39.04 -42.82
CA ARG A 3 -29.07 39.74 -42.04
C ARG A 3 -28.54 38.90 -40.85
N VAL A 4 -27.25 39.13 -40.60
CA VAL A 4 -26.51 38.82 -39.37
C VAL A 4 -27.03 39.73 -38.24
N ALA A 5 -27.27 39.14 -37.05
CA ALA A 5 -27.52 39.87 -35.81
C ALA A 5 -26.37 39.66 -34.85
N HIS A 6 -25.64 40.74 -34.54
CA HIS A 6 -24.60 40.83 -33.53
C HIS A 6 -25.22 40.84 -32.11
N ALA A 7 -24.80 40.01 -31.21
CA ALA A 7 -25.06 40.11 -29.78
C ALA A 7 -23.86 40.74 -29.07
N ARG A 8 -24.17 41.78 -28.25
CA ARG A 8 -23.21 42.58 -27.46
C ARG A 8 -22.78 41.84 -26.18
N PRO A 9 -21.59 42.09 -25.60
CA PRO A 9 -21.14 41.52 -24.33
C PRO A 9 -21.76 42.25 -23.13
N LEU A 10 -22.15 41.47 -22.12
CA LEU A 10 -22.64 41.97 -20.83
C LEU A 10 -21.45 42.37 -19.93
N ARG A 11 -21.53 43.57 -19.38
CA ARG A 11 -20.60 44.13 -18.41
C ARG A 11 -20.80 43.51 -17.03
N ALA A 12 -19.70 43.14 -16.35
CA ALA A 12 -19.66 42.78 -14.94
C ALA A 12 -19.93 44.02 -14.07
N ALA A 13 -20.87 43.90 -13.13
CA ALA A 13 -21.13 44.88 -12.09
C ALA A 13 -20.38 44.52 -10.81
N THR A 14 -19.49 45.40 -10.40
CA THR A 14 -18.82 45.37 -9.09
C THR A 14 -19.73 45.98 -8.04
N ALA A 15 -20.14 45.23 -7.02
CA ALA A 15 -20.81 45.74 -5.83
C ALA A 15 -19.80 45.84 -4.68
N GLY A 16 -19.45 47.07 -4.31
CA GLY A 16 -18.66 47.35 -3.13
C GLY A 16 -19.55 47.45 -1.89
N PHE A 17 -19.09 46.91 -0.77
CA PHE A 17 -19.68 47.10 0.56
C PHE A 17 -18.88 48.11 1.37
N PRO A 18 -19.52 48.98 2.16
CA PRO A 18 -18.87 50.10 2.83
C PRO A 18 -18.24 49.69 4.17
N VAL A 19 -17.06 50.28 4.40
CA VAL A 19 -16.33 50.21 5.68
C VAL A 19 -16.92 51.29 6.61
N ASN A 20 -17.46 50.88 7.76
CA ASN A 20 -17.86 51.79 8.83
C ASN A 20 -16.71 51.96 9.84
N LYS A 21 -16.18 53.17 9.90
CA LYS A 21 -15.31 53.67 10.97
C LYS A 21 -16.19 54.19 12.11
N LEU A 22 -15.93 53.77 13.35
CA LEU A 22 -16.38 54.47 14.54
C LEU A 22 -15.22 54.73 15.47
N HIS A 23 -15.20 55.95 15.97
CA HIS A 23 -14.11 56.60 16.68
C HIS A 23 -14.05 56.25 18.19
N THR A 24 -12.81 56.18 18.69
CA THR A 24 -12.22 56.72 19.92
C THR A 24 -13.14 57.18 21.05
N ALA A 25 -12.89 56.65 22.26
CA ALA A 25 -13.00 57.43 23.52
C ALA A 25 -11.90 56.93 24.50
N LEU A 26 -11.02 57.84 24.90
CA LEU A 26 -10.10 57.74 26.03
C LEU A 26 -10.83 57.80 27.34
N ALA A 27 -10.41 57.00 28.34
CA ALA A 27 -10.54 57.38 29.75
C ALA A 27 -9.30 56.89 30.54
N VAL A 28 -8.58 57.84 31.09
CA VAL A 28 -7.45 57.73 32.02
C VAL A 28 -8.00 57.66 33.43
N ALA A 29 -7.50 56.80 34.31
CA ALA A 29 -7.21 56.96 35.75
C ALA A 29 -6.94 55.61 36.42
N ALA A 30 -5.92 55.44 37.06
CA ALA A 30 -5.42 55.61 38.37
C ALA A 30 -4.52 54.46 38.79
N THR A 31 -3.37 54.88 39.19
CA THR A 31 -2.26 54.22 39.84
C THR A 31 -2.67 53.33 41.05
N GLY A 32 -2.21 52.07 41.05
CA GLY A 32 -2.16 51.23 42.22
C GLY A 32 -0.94 50.33 42.15
N VAL A 33 0.14 50.78 42.83
CA VAL A 33 1.37 50.00 43.05
C VAL A 33 1.06 48.87 44.02
N VAL A 34 1.06 47.62 43.57
CA VAL A 34 1.18 46.46 44.46
C VAL A 34 2.48 45.75 44.11
N VAL A 35 3.45 45.92 44.98
CA VAL A 35 4.68 45.13 45.01
C VAL A 35 4.33 43.75 45.54
N LEU A 36 4.25 42.78 44.66
CA LEU A 36 4.17 41.36 45.01
C LEU A 36 5.56 40.74 44.78
N ALA A 37 6.09 40.19 45.85
CA ALA A 37 7.34 39.50 45.97
C ALA A 37 7.48 38.41 44.90
N LEU A 38 8.52 38.49 44.07
CA LEU A 38 9.02 37.39 43.25
C LEU A 38 9.63 36.34 44.19
N ALA A 39 8.79 35.43 44.68
CA ALA A 39 9.28 34.13 45.10
C ALA A 39 9.55 33.32 43.84
N GLY A 40 10.83 33.21 43.45
CA GLY A 40 11.30 32.34 42.39
C GLY A 40 11.00 30.88 42.75
N CYS A 41 9.93 30.34 42.19
CA CYS A 41 9.85 28.91 41.92
C CYS A 41 10.39 28.68 40.52
N SER A 42 11.68 28.41 40.42
CA SER A 42 12.23 27.64 39.30
C SER A 42 11.77 26.23 39.47
N GLY A 43 10.47 26.01 39.33
CA GLY A 43 9.89 24.70 38.99
C GLY A 43 10.29 24.44 37.55
N GLY A 44 11.31 23.63 37.34
CA GLY A 44 11.47 22.94 36.09
C GLY A 44 10.08 22.28 35.82
N ALA A 45 9.42 22.67 34.75
CA ALA A 45 8.39 21.86 34.18
C ALA A 45 9.09 20.53 33.86
N SER A 46 8.97 19.55 34.75
CA SER A 46 9.12 18.17 34.38
C SER A 46 8.24 18.03 33.15
N ALA A 47 8.85 17.75 32.01
CA ALA A 47 8.10 17.23 30.88
C ALA A 47 7.25 16.11 31.48
N ALA A 48 5.95 16.33 31.60
CA ALA A 48 5.03 15.28 31.99
C ALA A 48 5.39 14.12 31.09
N ASN A 49 5.72 12.96 31.68
CA ASN A 49 6.02 11.76 30.90
C ASN A 49 4.86 11.61 29.93
N ASP A 50 5.13 11.79 28.63
CA ASP A 50 4.15 11.61 27.58
C ASP A 50 3.90 10.10 27.48
N GLN A 51 2.90 9.60 28.20
CA GLN A 51 2.47 8.21 28.24
C GLN A 51 1.50 7.91 27.08
N THR A 52 1.73 8.50 25.93
CA THR A 52 0.98 8.22 24.71
C THR A 52 1.84 7.41 23.77
N LEU A 53 1.38 6.21 23.41
CA LEU A 53 1.93 5.37 22.35
C LEU A 53 1.24 5.75 21.04
N ARG A 54 1.98 6.30 20.09
CA ARG A 54 1.47 6.71 18.79
C ARG A 54 1.72 5.62 17.77
N VAL A 55 0.65 5.17 17.11
CA VAL A 55 0.69 4.11 16.10
C VAL A 55 0.19 4.69 14.78
N ALA A 56 0.95 4.53 13.70
CA ALA A 56 0.58 5.06 12.39
C ALA A 56 0.59 3.98 11.31
N MET A 57 -0.42 4.00 10.44
CA MET A 57 -0.54 3.05 9.33
C MET A 57 -1.45 3.59 8.21
N GLY A 58 -1.42 2.95 7.04
CA GLY A 58 -2.48 3.06 6.06
C GLY A 58 -3.81 2.52 6.61
N SER A 59 -4.93 3.01 6.10
CA SER A 59 -6.24 2.60 6.59
C SER A 59 -6.59 1.18 6.12
N PRO A 60 -6.73 0.21 7.03
CA PRO A 60 -6.89 -1.20 6.66
C PRO A 60 -8.36 -1.64 6.45
N GLY A 61 -9.29 -0.72 6.27
CA GLY A 61 -10.72 -1.04 6.21
C GLY A 61 -11.41 -1.04 7.59
N GLU A 62 -12.75 -0.85 7.60
CA GLU A 62 -13.49 -0.61 8.84
C GLU A 62 -13.49 -1.80 9.80
N ALA A 63 -13.55 -3.03 9.29
CA ALA A 63 -13.56 -4.22 10.14
C ALA A 63 -12.26 -4.35 10.93
N GLN A 64 -11.14 -4.15 10.28
CA GLN A 64 -9.82 -4.20 10.89
C GLN A 64 -9.56 -3.00 11.82
N ILE A 65 -10.06 -1.80 11.48
CA ILE A 65 -9.99 -0.61 12.37
C ILE A 65 -10.61 -0.93 13.74
N ARG A 66 -11.78 -1.59 13.76
CA ARG A 66 -12.43 -1.99 15.04
C ARG A 66 -11.57 -2.95 15.85
N VAL A 67 -10.82 -3.85 15.21
CA VAL A 67 -9.87 -4.73 15.91
C VAL A 67 -8.72 -3.91 16.51
N TRP A 68 -8.16 -2.96 15.73
CA TRP A 68 -7.12 -2.04 16.23
C TRP A 68 -7.57 -1.23 17.44
N GLU A 69 -8.78 -0.69 17.39
CA GLU A 69 -9.38 0.06 18.51
C GLU A 69 -9.53 -0.83 19.74
N SER A 70 -9.98 -2.08 19.56
CA SER A 70 -10.09 -3.05 20.67
C SER A 70 -8.73 -3.40 21.27
N VAL A 71 -7.69 -3.60 20.47
CA VAL A 71 -6.32 -3.84 20.95
C VAL A 71 -5.79 -2.64 21.73
N ALA A 72 -6.07 -1.42 21.24
CA ALA A 72 -5.69 -0.20 21.92
C ALA A 72 -6.37 -0.08 23.29
N GLU A 73 -7.68 -0.36 23.39
CA GLU A 73 -8.43 -0.38 24.65
C GLU A 73 -7.91 -1.44 25.63
N GLN A 74 -7.58 -2.64 25.15
CA GLN A 74 -6.97 -3.70 25.97
C GLN A 74 -5.62 -3.23 26.53
N PHE A 75 -4.76 -2.66 25.69
CA PHE A 75 -3.46 -2.15 26.11
C PHE A 75 -3.59 -1.06 27.19
N GLU A 76 -4.50 -0.10 26.99
CA GLU A 76 -4.77 0.96 27.96
C GLU A 76 -5.29 0.44 29.29
N ALA A 77 -6.11 -0.62 29.28
CA ALA A 77 -6.63 -1.25 30.49
C ALA A 77 -5.53 -1.96 31.31
N ASP A 78 -4.54 -2.54 30.63
CA ASP A 78 -3.43 -3.26 31.25
C ASP A 78 -2.27 -2.36 31.67
N HIS A 79 -2.25 -1.08 31.20
CA HIS A 79 -1.15 -0.14 31.41
C HIS A 79 -1.64 1.20 31.97
N ASP A 80 -1.78 1.27 33.29
CA ASP A 80 -2.26 2.48 33.98
C ASP A 80 -1.55 3.77 33.53
N GLY A 81 -2.33 4.74 33.07
CA GLY A 81 -1.86 6.05 32.63
C GLY A 81 -1.36 6.12 31.19
N TRP A 82 -1.24 5.00 30.49
CA TRP A 82 -0.92 4.98 29.07
C TRP A 82 -2.16 5.18 28.20
N LYS A 83 -1.94 5.81 27.05
CA LYS A 83 -2.92 5.99 25.99
C LYS A 83 -2.34 5.52 24.66
N VAL A 84 -3.19 5.01 23.79
CA VAL A 84 -2.82 4.65 22.41
C VAL A 84 -3.48 5.63 21.45
N ASP A 85 -2.70 6.28 20.61
CA ASP A 85 -3.13 7.24 19.59
C ASP A 85 -2.97 6.56 18.21
N LEU A 86 -4.09 6.04 17.68
CA LEU A 86 -4.13 5.37 16.38
C LEU A 86 -4.31 6.42 15.27
N ASN A 87 -3.42 6.43 14.31
CA ASN A 87 -3.43 7.34 13.15
C ASN A 87 -3.55 6.51 11.88
N PHE A 88 -4.76 6.44 11.33
CA PHE A 88 -5.05 5.84 10.03
C PHE A 88 -5.02 6.91 8.96
N GLN A 89 -4.29 6.67 7.88
CA GLN A 89 -4.23 7.55 6.72
C GLN A 89 -4.71 6.79 5.49
N ASP A 90 -5.13 7.52 4.47
CA ASP A 90 -5.29 6.95 3.14
C ASP A 90 -3.99 6.23 2.73
N ASP A 91 -4.11 5.03 2.17
CA ASP A 91 -2.95 4.16 1.97
C ASP A 91 -1.94 4.74 0.98
N ASP A 92 -2.40 5.29 -0.15
CA ASP A 92 -1.52 5.93 -1.13
C ASP A 92 -0.83 7.16 -0.54
N MET A 93 -1.56 7.96 0.24
CA MET A 93 -0.98 9.11 0.94
C MET A 93 0.05 8.66 1.99
N TYR A 94 -0.25 7.62 2.76
CA TYR A 94 0.64 7.07 3.78
C TYR A 94 1.97 6.63 3.17
N GLN A 95 1.90 5.86 2.07
CA GLN A 95 3.06 5.30 1.40
C GLN A 95 4.00 6.38 0.82
N THR A 96 3.42 7.42 0.23
CA THR A 96 4.18 8.40 -0.57
C THR A 96 4.73 9.55 0.26
N ILE A 97 3.89 10.25 0.99
CA ILE A 97 4.26 11.46 1.74
C ILE A 97 3.93 11.41 3.23
N GLY A 98 2.95 10.59 3.64
CA GLY A 98 2.43 10.56 4.99
C GLY A 98 3.46 10.08 5.99
N LEU A 99 3.95 8.85 5.85
CA LEU A 99 4.92 8.27 6.76
C LEU A 99 6.22 9.08 6.86
N PRO A 100 6.87 9.52 5.75
CA PRO A 100 8.04 10.38 5.84
C PRO A 100 7.80 11.68 6.62
N ASN A 101 6.64 12.30 6.43
CA ASN A 101 6.28 13.53 7.16
C ASN A 101 6.01 13.25 8.64
N LEU A 102 5.33 12.14 8.97
CA LEU A 102 5.10 11.76 10.36
C LEU A 102 6.41 11.48 11.10
N LEU A 103 7.32 10.69 10.52
CA LEU A 103 8.59 10.31 11.14
C LEU A 103 9.50 11.53 11.40
N ASN A 104 9.40 12.58 10.59
CA ASN A 104 10.14 13.83 10.78
C ASN A 104 9.35 14.88 11.57
N GLY A 105 8.12 14.58 11.97
CA GLY A 105 7.26 15.47 12.74
C GLY A 105 7.57 15.53 14.22
N ARG A 106 6.92 16.47 14.92
CA ARG A 106 7.08 16.61 16.39
C ARG A 106 6.42 15.48 17.17
N ASN A 107 5.35 14.90 16.62
CA ASN A 107 4.58 13.80 17.18
C ASN A 107 4.81 12.56 16.32
N ALA A 108 6.07 12.22 16.10
CA ALA A 108 6.42 11.03 15.33
C ALA A 108 5.79 9.79 15.96
N PRO A 109 5.33 8.82 15.16
CA PRO A 109 4.81 7.58 15.67
C PRO A 109 5.90 6.79 16.41
N ASP A 110 5.49 6.12 17.48
CA ASP A 110 6.33 5.19 18.24
C ASP A 110 6.32 3.79 17.57
N VAL A 111 5.20 3.45 16.93
CA VAL A 111 5.00 2.26 16.09
C VAL A 111 4.45 2.69 14.74
N TYR A 112 4.95 2.11 13.66
CA TYR A 112 4.45 2.41 12.33
C TYR A 112 4.48 1.19 11.41
N PHE A 113 3.53 1.15 10.49
CA PHE A 113 3.44 0.12 9.46
C PHE A 113 4.53 0.32 8.39
N GLU A 114 5.16 -0.76 7.95
CA GLU A 114 6.17 -0.74 6.89
C GLU A 114 6.16 -2.06 6.10
N TRP A 115 6.72 -2.00 4.91
CA TRP A 115 6.93 -3.13 4.03
C TRP A 115 8.36 -3.66 4.18
N ALA A 116 8.52 -4.98 4.28
CA ALA A 116 9.83 -5.61 4.24
C ALA A 116 10.56 -5.35 2.91
N GLY A 117 11.88 -5.50 2.92
CA GLY A 117 12.72 -5.28 1.76
C GLY A 117 13.44 -3.93 1.79
N ASN A 118 13.60 -3.29 0.64
CA ASN A 118 14.40 -2.06 0.51
C ASN A 118 13.79 -0.86 1.25
N ARG A 119 12.46 -0.81 1.37
CA ARG A 119 11.81 0.26 2.16
C ARG A 119 12.21 0.19 3.62
N LEU A 120 12.12 -1.01 4.24
CA LEU A 120 12.56 -1.22 5.62
C LEU A 120 14.06 -0.94 5.78
N ALA A 121 14.89 -1.37 4.83
CA ALA A 121 16.32 -1.11 4.84
C ALA A 121 16.61 0.40 4.80
N THR A 122 15.96 1.14 3.92
CA THR A 122 16.09 2.60 3.83
C THR A 122 15.67 3.28 5.14
N ARG A 123 14.56 2.85 5.77
CA ARG A 123 14.15 3.38 7.08
C ARG A 123 15.16 3.10 8.17
N ASN A 124 15.80 1.92 8.13
CA ASN A 124 16.88 1.55 9.06
C ASN A 124 18.10 2.44 8.86
N ASP A 125 18.53 2.68 7.63
CA ASP A 125 19.66 3.55 7.29
C ASP A 125 19.40 5.01 7.70
N ASP A 126 18.16 5.48 7.61
CA ASP A 126 17.70 6.80 8.08
C ASP A 126 17.61 6.89 9.62
N GLY A 127 17.83 5.79 10.34
CA GLY A 127 17.84 5.72 11.79
C GLY A 127 16.46 5.81 12.45
N PHE A 128 15.41 5.35 11.77
CA PHE A 128 14.06 5.29 12.30
C PHE A 128 13.66 3.91 12.83
N VAL A 129 14.46 2.86 12.61
CA VAL A 129 14.15 1.48 12.98
C VAL A 129 14.91 1.07 14.25
N ALA A 130 14.18 0.66 15.28
CA ALA A 130 14.78 0.12 16.49
C ALA A 130 15.22 -1.34 16.27
N ASP A 131 16.32 -1.74 16.90
CA ASP A 131 16.73 -3.13 16.99
C ASP A 131 15.78 -3.89 17.94
N LEU A 132 14.97 -4.80 17.42
CA LEU A 132 14.01 -5.59 18.19
C LEU A 132 14.62 -6.89 18.74
N THR A 133 15.83 -7.22 18.37
CA THR A 133 16.49 -8.47 18.81
C THR A 133 16.44 -8.67 20.33
N PRO A 134 16.75 -7.66 21.18
CA PRO A 134 16.65 -7.85 22.63
C PRO A 134 15.23 -8.13 23.14
N PHE A 135 14.20 -7.56 22.47
CA PHE A 135 12.81 -7.77 22.84
C PHE A 135 12.29 -9.15 22.40
N VAL A 136 12.87 -9.73 21.36
CA VAL A 136 12.56 -11.08 20.87
C VAL A 136 13.30 -12.14 21.68
N GLU A 137 14.58 -11.91 22.00
CA GLU A 137 15.41 -12.90 22.73
C GLU A 137 15.03 -13.00 24.21
N ASP A 138 14.84 -11.86 24.91
CA ASP A 138 14.55 -11.80 26.35
C ASP A 138 13.64 -10.60 26.68
N GLY A 139 12.45 -10.55 26.07
CA GLY A 139 11.53 -9.42 26.24
C GLY A 139 10.09 -9.75 25.87
N PRO A 140 9.25 -8.73 25.68
CA PRO A 140 7.81 -8.90 25.40
C PRO A 140 7.50 -9.70 24.12
N LEU A 141 8.40 -9.70 23.14
CA LEU A 141 8.23 -10.40 21.87
C LEU A 141 8.74 -11.84 21.88
N THR A 142 9.25 -12.35 23.01
CA THR A 142 9.75 -13.72 23.11
C THR A 142 8.64 -14.72 22.82
N GLY A 143 8.85 -15.56 21.79
CA GLY A 143 7.91 -16.62 21.40
C GLY A 143 6.63 -16.13 20.71
N VAL A 144 6.55 -14.85 20.35
CA VAL A 144 5.41 -14.30 19.57
C VAL A 144 5.41 -14.89 18.16
N LEU A 145 6.56 -14.99 17.51
CA LEU A 145 6.76 -15.62 16.20
C LEU A 145 7.83 -16.71 16.33
N GLN A 146 7.85 -17.62 15.36
CA GLN A 146 8.95 -18.58 15.21
C GLN A 146 10.17 -17.85 14.60
N ASP A 147 11.39 -18.33 14.90
CA ASP A 147 12.63 -17.68 14.46
C ASP A 147 12.73 -17.52 12.94
N ASP A 148 12.22 -18.47 12.16
CA ASP A 148 12.22 -18.43 10.70
C ASP A 148 11.29 -17.37 10.12
N GLN A 149 10.24 -16.97 10.83
CA GLN A 149 9.32 -15.92 10.42
C GLN A 149 9.95 -14.51 10.46
N TYR A 150 11.05 -14.34 11.23
CA TYR A 150 11.80 -13.09 11.23
C TYR A 150 12.84 -12.99 10.10
N GLY A 151 13.07 -14.06 9.33
CA GLY A 151 14.16 -14.13 8.36
C GLY A 151 14.15 -12.98 7.34
N ALA A 152 12.99 -12.68 6.75
CA ALA A 152 12.83 -11.62 5.75
C ALA A 152 12.96 -10.18 6.30
N VAL A 153 12.90 -10.00 7.61
CA VAL A 153 12.96 -8.70 8.31
C VAL A 153 14.20 -8.57 9.20
N THR A 154 15.17 -9.46 9.01
CA THR A 154 16.45 -9.44 9.73
C THR A 154 17.57 -8.97 8.81
N ALA A 155 18.31 -7.95 9.24
CA ALA A 155 19.50 -7.46 8.55
C ALA A 155 20.63 -7.23 9.55
N ASP A 156 21.86 -7.61 9.18
CA ASP A 156 23.06 -7.49 10.01
C ASP A 156 22.90 -8.09 11.43
N GLY A 157 22.12 -9.20 11.53
CA GLY A 157 21.84 -9.87 12.79
C GLY A 157 20.85 -9.13 13.71
N LYS A 158 20.16 -8.12 13.21
CA LYS A 158 19.13 -7.36 13.93
C LYS A 158 17.76 -7.65 13.35
N ILE A 159 16.79 -7.89 14.21
CA ILE A 159 15.37 -7.95 13.85
C ILE A 159 14.84 -6.52 13.78
N LEU A 160 14.34 -6.12 12.62
CA LEU A 160 13.98 -4.74 12.31
C LEU A 160 12.47 -4.47 12.37
N MET A 161 11.63 -5.51 12.32
CA MET A 161 10.19 -5.38 12.24
C MET A 161 9.52 -6.62 12.88
N VAL A 162 8.33 -6.45 13.42
CA VAL A 162 7.44 -7.57 13.75
C VAL A 162 6.56 -7.82 12.53
N PRO A 163 6.76 -8.94 11.79
CA PRO A 163 5.90 -9.32 10.69
C PRO A 163 4.44 -9.46 11.14
N HIS A 164 3.52 -8.99 10.31
CA HIS A 164 2.09 -9.09 10.62
C HIS A 164 1.33 -9.85 9.53
N ILE A 165 1.43 -9.44 8.27
CA ILE A 165 0.76 -10.09 7.14
C ILE A 165 1.79 -10.43 6.06
N ALA A 166 1.52 -11.54 5.35
CA ALA A 166 2.20 -11.90 4.13
C ALA A 166 1.19 -11.87 2.98
N ASP A 167 1.34 -10.90 2.09
CA ASP A 167 0.42 -10.66 0.99
C ASP A 167 0.94 -11.21 -0.34
N VAL A 168 0.05 -11.81 -1.13
CA VAL A 168 0.21 -11.92 -2.58
C VAL A 168 -0.22 -10.57 -3.16
N THR A 169 0.69 -9.86 -3.82
CA THR A 169 0.40 -8.50 -4.29
C THR A 169 -0.24 -8.44 -5.67
N ASN A 170 -0.41 -9.58 -6.33
CA ASN A 170 -1.14 -9.68 -7.58
C ASN A 170 -1.70 -11.08 -7.84
N VAL A 171 -2.99 -11.13 -8.10
CA VAL A 171 -3.72 -12.18 -8.81
C VAL A 171 -4.71 -11.53 -9.77
N LEU A 172 -5.31 -12.31 -10.66
CA LEU A 172 -6.39 -11.82 -11.52
C LEU A 172 -7.73 -12.21 -10.92
N TRP A 173 -8.38 -11.26 -10.26
CA TRP A 173 -9.74 -11.39 -9.75
C TRP A 173 -10.73 -11.29 -10.89
N TYR A 174 -11.87 -12.02 -10.83
CA TYR A 174 -12.91 -11.96 -11.83
C TYR A 174 -14.30 -12.03 -11.20
N ASN A 175 -15.24 -11.31 -11.79
CA ASN A 175 -16.65 -11.36 -11.47
C ASN A 175 -17.27 -12.56 -12.19
N THR A 176 -17.77 -13.54 -11.43
CA THR A 176 -18.31 -14.80 -11.97
C THR A 176 -19.54 -14.56 -12.82
N GLU A 177 -20.43 -13.66 -12.39
CA GLU A 177 -21.66 -13.36 -13.12
C GLU A 177 -21.40 -12.73 -14.49
N ILE A 178 -20.42 -11.82 -14.57
CA ILE A 178 -20.06 -11.16 -15.84
C ILE A 178 -19.43 -12.16 -16.80
N LEU A 179 -18.48 -12.98 -16.34
CA LEU A 179 -17.83 -13.98 -17.18
C LEU A 179 -18.83 -15.02 -17.66
N ASP A 180 -19.70 -15.52 -16.78
CA ASP A 180 -20.75 -16.50 -17.14
C ASP A 180 -21.74 -15.91 -18.17
N ALA A 181 -22.16 -14.66 -17.99
CA ALA A 181 -23.07 -13.99 -18.92
C ALA A 181 -22.44 -13.80 -20.32
N ALA A 182 -21.12 -13.58 -20.38
CA ALA A 182 -20.35 -13.49 -21.62
C ALA A 182 -19.97 -14.87 -22.20
N GLY A 183 -20.21 -15.98 -21.46
CA GLY A 183 -19.80 -17.33 -21.85
C GLY A 183 -18.28 -17.54 -21.81
N ILE A 184 -17.57 -16.77 -20.99
CA ILE A 184 -16.12 -16.78 -20.83
C ILE A 184 -15.76 -17.59 -19.58
N GLN A 185 -14.81 -18.49 -19.69
CA GLN A 185 -14.18 -19.12 -18.52
C GLN A 185 -13.06 -18.22 -17.99
N ALA A 186 -12.76 -18.28 -16.68
CA ALA A 186 -11.63 -17.59 -16.11
C ALA A 186 -10.34 -17.93 -16.88
N PRO A 187 -9.61 -16.94 -17.46
CA PRO A 187 -8.51 -17.21 -18.36
C PRO A 187 -7.31 -17.82 -17.62
N THR A 188 -6.81 -18.93 -18.14
CA THR A 188 -5.63 -19.64 -17.60
C THR A 188 -4.41 -19.53 -18.51
N SER A 189 -4.60 -19.09 -19.73
CA SER A 189 -3.54 -18.81 -20.70
C SER A 189 -3.63 -17.38 -21.23
N TRP A 190 -2.52 -16.89 -21.77
CA TRP A 190 -2.42 -15.54 -22.33
C TRP A 190 -3.38 -15.32 -23.50
N ASP A 191 -3.48 -16.31 -24.38
CA ASP A 191 -4.39 -16.24 -25.54
C ASP A 191 -5.87 -16.17 -25.09
N GLU A 192 -6.26 -16.95 -24.08
CA GLU A 192 -7.60 -16.87 -23.49
C GLU A 192 -7.87 -15.49 -22.84
N LEU A 193 -6.86 -14.89 -22.18
CA LEU A 193 -7.00 -13.54 -21.62
C LEU A 193 -7.24 -12.50 -22.73
N LEU A 194 -6.47 -12.53 -23.81
CA LEU A 194 -6.64 -11.59 -24.91
C LEU A 194 -8.01 -11.77 -25.62
N GLU A 195 -8.45 -13.01 -25.81
CA GLU A 195 -9.77 -13.31 -26.38
C GLU A 195 -10.91 -12.82 -25.46
N ALA A 196 -10.75 -12.99 -24.14
CA ALA A 196 -11.66 -12.43 -23.15
C ALA A 196 -11.69 -10.89 -23.22
N CYS A 197 -10.52 -10.24 -23.32
CA CYS A 197 -10.44 -8.79 -23.50
C CYS A 197 -11.21 -8.31 -24.73
N ASP A 198 -10.97 -8.94 -25.89
CA ASP A 198 -11.63 -8.56 -27.15
C ASP A 198 -13.16 -8.71 -27.06
N THR A 199 -13.64 -9.82 -26.46
CA THR A 199 -15.05 -10.13 -26.30
C THR A 199 -15.73 -9.11 -25.38
N LEU A 200 -15.19 -8.89 -24.19
CA LEU A 200 -15.74 -7.97 -23.19
C LEU A 200 -15.74 -6.53 -23.69
N ALA A 201 -14.62 -6.09 -24.32
CA ALA A 201 -14.54 -4.76 -24.88
C ALA A 201 -15.55 -4.51 -26.01
N ALA A 202 -15.84 -5.54 -26.84
CA ALA A 202 -16.87 -5.46 -27.87
C ALA A 202 -18.28 -5.28 -27.29
N ASP A 203 -18.54 -5.83 -26.12
CA ASP A 203 -19.80 -5.68 -25.38
C ASP A 203 -19.86 -4.41 -24.51
N GLY A 204 -18.80 -3.60 -24.53
CA GLY A 204 -18.72 -2.35 -23.78
C GLY A 204 -18.43 -2.53 -22.28
N ILE A 205 -17.95 -3.71 -21.88
CA ILE A 205 -17.51 -4.03 -20.52
C ILE A 205 -16.00 -3.81 -20.44
N VAL A 206 -15.53 -3.17 -19.37
CA VAL A 206 -14.09 -3.07 -19.11
C VAL A 206 -13.54 -4.46 -18.80
N PRO A 207 -12.58 -4.99 -19.59
CA PRO A 207 -12.09 -6.34 -19.32
C PRO A 207 -11.37 -6.45 -17.97
N ILE A 208 -10.39 -5.58 -17.71
CA ILE A 208 -9.61 -5.55 -16.47
C ILE A 208 -9.65 -4.12 -15.92
N ALA A 209 -10.25 -3.93 -14.74
CA ALA A 209 -10.12 -2.69 -14.01
C ALA A 209 -8.69 -2.54 -13.48
N SER A 210 -8.14 -1.34 -13.55
CA SER A 210 -6.87 -1.00 -12.91
C SER A 210 -6.78 0.50 -12.70
N GLY A 211 -6.26 0.93 -11.55
CA GLY A 211 -5.83 2.29 -11.27
C GLY A 211 -4.31 2.34 -11.19
N ASN A 212 -3.69 3.31 -11.84
CA ASN A 212 -2.22 3.39 -11.93
C ASN A 212 -1.69 4.83 -11.82
N LYS A 213 -2.50 5.75 -11.29
CA LYS A 213 -2.09 7.14 -11.07
C LYS A 213 -0.86 7.23 -10.18
N ASP A 214 -0.81 6.38 -9.15
CA ASP A 214 0.27 6.31 -8.17
C ASP A 214 1.33 5.25 -8.53
N LEU A 215 1.25 4.65 -9.72
CA LEU A 215 2.16 3.73 -10.40
C LEU A 215 2.22 2.30 -9.83
N TRP A 216 2.05 2.11 -8.53
CA TRP A 216 2.30 0.82 -7.87
C TRP A 216 1.26 -0.25 -8.24
N ALA A 217 -0.02 0.09 -8.31
CA ALA A 217 -1.09 -0.90 -8.46
C ALA A 217 -1.00 -1.66 -9.80
N ALA A 218 -1.05 -0.96 -10.94
CA ALA A 218 -0.77 -1.62 -12.22
C ALA A 218 0.70 -2.02 -12.33
N GLY A 219 1.62 -1.25 -11.76
CA GLY A 219 3.05 -1.55 -11.75
C GLY A 219 3.36 -2.93 -11.17
N ASN A 220 2.73 -3.33 -10.07
CA ASN A 220 2.96 -4.61 -9.41
C ASN A 220 2.54 -5.81 -10.27
N TRP A 221 1.33 -5.81 -10.83
CA TRP A 221 0.92 -6.94 -11.65
C TRP A 221 1.66 -7.00 -12.98
N LEU A 222 2.03 -5.85 -13.58
CA LEU A 222 2.88 -5.81 -14.76
C LEU A 222 4.32 -6.24 -14.44
N ALA A 223 4.85 -5.91 -13.25
CA ALA A 223 6.14 -6.41 -12.78
C ALA A 223 6.13 -7.93 -12.61
N HIS A 224 5.04 -8.49 -12.06
CA HIS A 224 4.86 -9.95 -12.00
C HIS A 224 4.87 -10.58 -13.41
N LEU A 225 4.12 -10.01 -14.35
CA LEU A 225 4.13 -10.44 -15.75
C LEU A 225 5.55 -10.43 -16.34
N VAL A 226 6.26 -9.31 -16.17
CA VAL A 226 7.62 -9.17 -16.70
C VAL A 226 8.57 -10.17 -16.06
N SER A 227 8.54 -10.31 -14.74
CA SER A 227 9.41 -11.23 -14.00
C SER A 227 9.22 -12.69 -14.41
N ARG A 228 7.97 -13.12 -14.65
CA ARG A 228 7.68 -14.48 -15.15
C ARG A 228 8.30 -14.74 -16.51
N VAL A 229 8.34 -13.73 -17.38
CA VAL A 229 8.89 -13.87 -18.73
C VAL A 229 10.41 -13.84 -18.74
N VAL A 230 11.05 -12.89 -18.03
CA VAL A 230 12.51 -12.75 -18.01
C VAL A 230 13.19 -13.74 -17.04
N GLY A 231 12.46 -14.25 -16.06
CA GLY A 231 12.96 -15.05 -14.95
C GLY A 231 13.38 -14.21 -13.74
N HIS A 232 13.13 -14.74 -12.54
CA HIS A 232 13.36 -14.02 -11.28
C HIS A 232 14.80 -13.58 -11.07
N GLU A 233 15.79 -14.42 -11.45
CA GLU A 233 17.20 -14.06 -11.30
C GLU A 233 17.60 -12.88 -12.19
N GLU A 234 17.11 -12.84 -13.42
CA GLU A 234 17.41 -11.75 -14.34
C GLU A 234 16.67 -10.47 -13.96
N TYR A 235 15.43 -10.61 -13.52
CA TYR A 235 14.64 -9.53 -12.96
C TYR A 235 15.35 -8.89 -11.74
N ASP A 236 15.78 -9.69 -10.77
CA ASP A 236 16.51 -9.21 -9.59
C ASP A 236 17.82 -8.51 -9.96
N LYS A 237 18.61 -9.11 -10.87
CA LYS A 237 19.87 -8.51 -11.32
C LYS A 237 19.65 -7.16 -11.99
N ALA A 238 18.66 -7.04 -12.86
CA ALA A 238 18.41 -5.81 -13.60
C ALA A 238 17.91 -4.68 -12.66
N LEU A 239 16.93 -4.96 -11.79
CA LEU A 239 16.43 -3.98 -10.84
C LEU A 239 17.45 -3.62 -9.73
N SER A 240 18.39 -4.52 -9.43
CA SER A 240 19.53 -4.23 -8.56
C SER A 240 20.71 -3.54 -9.27
N GLY A 241 20.56 -3.16 -10.54
CA GLY A 241 21.63 -2.51 -11.32
C GLY A 241 22.81 -3.41 -11.69
N LYS A 242 22.61 -4.74 -11.70
CA LYS A 242 23.65 -5.74 -11.97
C LYS A 242 23.53 -6.36 -13.37
N ALA A 243 22.47 -6.03 -14.11
CA ALA A 243 22.25 -6.48 -15.48
C ALA A 243 21.54 -5.40 -16.31
N ASP A 244 21.58 -5.56 -17.63
CA ASP A 244 21.01 -4.60 -18.57
C ASP A 244 19.53 -4.93 -18.87
N PHE A 245 18.70 -3.91 -19.02
CA PHE A 245 17.32 -4.07 -19.48
C PHE A 245 17.22 -4.28 -21.00
N ASP A 246 18.14 -3.75 -21.83
CA ASP A 246 18.03 -3.78 -23.27
C ASP A 246 18.42 -5.14 -23.89
N THR A 247 17.67 -6.18 -23.52
CA THR A 247 17.81 -7.55 -24.05
C THR A 247 16.55 -8.01 -24.81
N PRO A 248 16.64 -9.07 -25.62
CA PRO A 248 15.46 -9.65 -26.29
C PRO A 248 14.38 -10.11 -25.32
N GLU A 249 14.75 -10.65 -24.15
CA GLU A 249 13.85 -11.18 -23.13
C GLU A 249 13.01 -10.05 -22.52
N TRP A 250 13.63 -8.93 -22.17
CA TRP A 250 12.94 -7.75 -21.66
C TRP A 250 12.01 -7.14 -22.70
N LYS A 251 12.44 -7.06 -23.97
CA LYS A 251 11.58 -6.61 -25.07
C LYS A 251 10.38 -7.53 -25.28
N LYS A 252 10.58 -8.85 -25.14
CA LYS A 252 9.49 -9.83 -25.19
C LYS A 252 8.51 -9.62 -24.05
N ALA A 253 9.00 -9.45 -22.82
CA ALA A 253 8.17 -9.23 -21.65
C ALA A 253 7.31 -7.95 -21.76
N PHE A 254 7.91 -6.84 -22.14
CA PHE A 254 7.20 -5.59 -22.43
C PHE A 254 6.24 -5.72 -23.62
N GLY A 255 6.52 -6.62 -24.56
CA GLY A 255 5.62 -6.96 -25.66
C GLY A 255 4.27 -7.53 -25.19
N TYR A 256 4.23 -8.27 -24.09
CA TYR A 256 2.98 -8.72 -23.48
C TYR A 256 2.20 -7.54 -22.90
N VAL A 257 2.87 -6.57 -22.29
CA VAL A 257 2.20 -5.33 -21.82
C VAL A 257 1.62 -4.53 -22.99
N GLU A 258 2.35 -4.45 -24.10
CA GLU A 258 1.89 -3.79 -25.34
C GLU A 258 0.64 -4.49 -25.92
N GLN A 259 0.55 -5.83 -25.84
CA GLN A 259 -0.63 -6.58 -26.25
C GLN A 259 -1.86 -6.23 -25.42
N LEU A 260 -1.72 -6.05 -24.09
CA LEU A 260 -2.83 -5.58 -23.24
C LEU A 260 -3.41 -4.25 -23.73
N ALA A 261 -2.56 -3.31 -24.11
CA ALA A 261 -2.99 -2.03 -24.68
C ALA A 261 -3.67 -2.21 -26.04
N GLN A 262 -3.10 -3.05 -26.93
CA GLN A 262 -3.62 -3.31 -28.28
C GLN A 262 -5.02 -3.96 -28.26
N HIS A 263 -5.24 -4.89 -27.31
CA HIS A 263 -6.51 -5.58 -27.11
C HIS A 263 -7.46 -4.83 -26.16
N LYS A 264 -7.11 -3.59 -25.76
CA LYS A 264 -7.93 -2.76 -24.84
C LYS A 264 -8.30 -3.49 -23.56
N CYS A 265 -7.39 -4.26 -23.01
CA CYS A 265 -7.65 -5.08 -21.83
C CYS A 265 -7.93 -4.23 -20.58
N VAL A 266 -7.42 -3.01 -20.49
CA VAL A 266 -7.61 -2.15 -19.32
C VAL A 266 -8.52 -0.95 -19.63
N ASN A 267 -9.09 -0.35 -18.58
CA ASN A 267 -9.87 0.88 -18.71
C ASN A 267 -9.04 2.03 -19.31
N GLU A 268 -9.64 2.87 -20.14
CA GLU A 268 -8.97 4.02 -20.79
C GLU A 268 -8.37 5.00 -19.77
N SER A 269 -8.93 5.06 -18.56
CA SER A 269 -8.47 5.91 -17.47
C SER A 269 -7.34 5.33 -16.62
N VAL A 270 -6.79 4.17 -16.96
CA VAL A 270 -5.84 3.40 -16.11
C VAL A 270 -4.73 4.24 -15.48
N ASN A 271 -4.10 5.15 -16.21
CA ASN A 271 -3.03 6.00 -15.70
C ASN A 271 -3.53 7.35 -15.11
N ALA A 272 -4.84 7.52 -14.94
CA ALA A 272 -5.45 8.77 -14.46
C ALA A 272 -6.23 8.61 -13.16
N ILE A 273 -6.63 7.39 -12.82
CA ILE A 273 -7.34 7.03 -11.59
C ILE A 273 -6.40 6.27 -10.65
N ASP A 274 -6.66 6.38 -9.35
CA ASP A 274 -5.94 5.62 -8.32
C ASP A 274 -6.50 4.20 -8.16
N ASP A 275 -5.89 3.41 -7.28
CA ASP A 275 -6.24 2.00 -7.08
C ASP A 275 -7.67 1.84 -6.55
N ASN A 276 -8.09 2.67 -5.59
CA ASN A 276 -9.44 2.66 -5.06
C ASN A 276 -10.49 2.92 -6.15
N GLU A 277 -10.26 3.91 -7.03
CA GLU A 277 -11.13 4.19 -8.16
C GLU A 277 -11.14 3.02 -9.16
N GLY A 278 -10.01 2.34 -9.33
CA GLY A 278 -9.90 1.11 -10.12
C GLY A 278 -10.74 -0.03 -9.53
N ALA A 279 -10.62 -0.29 -8.23
CA ALA A 279 -11.40 -1.30 -7.52
C ALA A 279 -12.92 -1.02 -7.61
N GLN A 280 -13.33 0.25 -7.53
CA GLN A 280 -14.74 0.63 -7.69
C GLN A 280 -15.32 0.26 -9.06
N LEU A 281 -14.54 0.23 -10.14
CA LEU A 281 -15.03 -0.27 -11.43
C LEU A 281 -15.40 -1.77 -11.35
N PHE A 282 -14.61 -2.53 -10.62
CA PHE A 282 -14.85 -3.96 -10.41
C PHE A 282 -16.04 -4.19 -9.45
N PHE A 283 -16.07 -3.54 -8.30
CA PHE A 283 -17.13 -3.67 -7.30
C PHE A 283 -18.52 -3.27 -7.82
N GLN A 284 -18.56 -2.30 -8.73
CA GLN A 284 -19.82 -1.86 -9.36
C GLN A 284 -20.24 -2.71 -10.59
N GLY A 285 -19.51 -3.79 -10.89
CA GLY A 285 -19.80 -4.63 -12.06
C GLY A 285 -19.58 -3.92 -13.40
N LYS A 286 -18.78 -2.86 -13.45
CA LYS A 286 -18.39 -2.17 -14.68
C LYS A 286 -17.19 -2.81 -15.37
N ALA A 287 -16.42 -3.58 -14.62
CA ALA A 287 -15.30 -4.35 -15.11
C ALA A 287 -15.49 -5.83 -14.78
N ALA A 288 -15.06 -6.70 -15.68
CA ALA A 288 -15.17 -8.13 -15.51
C ALA A 288 -14.05 -8.71 -14.63
N MET A 289 -12.88 -8.11 -14.65
CA MET A 289 -11.71 -8.56 -13.91
C MET A 289 -11.00 -7.38 -13.23
N HIS A 290 -10.15 -7.67 -12.24
CA HIS A 290 -9.30 -6.70 -11.55
C HIS A 290 -7.97 -7.37 -11.17
N ALA A 291 -6.85 -6.76 -11.52
CA ALA A 291 -5.53 -7.30 -11.21
C ALA A 291 -4.94 -6.57 -10.00
N ILE A 292 -5.04 -7.17 -8.82
CA ILE A 292 -4.60 -6.60 -7.55
C ILE A 292 -4.30 -7.70 -6.52
N GLY A 293 -3.81 -7.32 -5.33
CA GLY A 293 -3.40 -8.22 -4.28
C GLY A 293 -4.51 -8.85 -3.45
N SER A 294 -4.08 -9.61 -2.44
CA SER A 294 -4.93 -10.39 -1.54
C SER A 294 -5.91 -9.55 -0.71
N TRP A 295 -5.60 -8.29 -0.44
CA TRP A 295 -6.45 -7.36 0.31
C TRP A 295 -7.79 -7.03 -0.35
N LEU A 296 -7.97 -7.37 -1.64
CA LEU A 296 -9.27 -7.20 -2.30
C LEU A 296 -10.39 -7.94 -1.58
N VAL A 297 -10.10 -9.08 -0.94
CA VAL A 297 -11.11 -9.88 -0.22
C VAL A 297 -11.75 -9.05 0.89
N SER A 298 -10.93 -8.43 1.74
CA SER A 298 -11.44 -7.58 2.83
C SER A 298 -12.16 -6.33 2.32
N TRP A 299 -11.67 -5.71 1.25
CA TRP A 299 -12.35 -4.56 0.64
C TRP A 299 -13.73 -4.94 0.05
N ALA A 300 -13.82 -6.09 -0.62
CA ALA A 300 -15.08 -6.55 -1.19
C ALA A 300 -16.13 -6.87 -0.13
N ILE A 301 -15.73 -7.39 1.03
CA ILE A 301 -16.63 -7.65 2.15
C ILE A 301 -17.26 -6.34 2.66
N ASP A 302 -16.47 -5.28 2.76
CA ASP A 302 -16.94 -3.99 3.24
C ASP A 302 -17.75 -3.22 2.18
N GLU A 303 -17.31 -3.21 0.91
CA GLU A 303 -17.81 -2.31 -0.12
C GLU A 303 -18.75 -2.98 -1.14
N ALA A 304 -18.65 -4.29 -1.32
CA ALA A 304 -19.42 -5.05 -2.30
C ALA A 304 -19.79 -6.45 -1.78
N PRO A 305 -20.51 -6.55 -0.63
CA PRO A 305 -20.79 -7.84 0.04
C PRO A 305 -21.59 -8.83 -0.79
N ASP A 306 -22.31 -8.36 -1.81
CA ASP A 306 -23.10 -9.19 -2.71
C ASP A 306 -22.34 -9.60 -3.99
N LEU A 307 -21.07 -9.20 -4.14
CA LEU A 307 -20.25 -9.50 -5.31
C LEU A 307 -19.83 -10.97 -5.33
N ASP A 308 -20.24 -11.70 -6.36
CA ASP A 308 -19.73 -13.05 -6.60
C ASP A 308 -18.45 -12.98 -7.44
N PHE A 309 -17.32 -13.31 -6.81
CA PHE A 309 -16.00 -13.20 -7.42
C PHE A 309 -15.05 -14.29 -6.96
N ASP A 310 -14.11 -14.61 -7.82
CA ASP A 310 -13.03 -15.54 -7.52
C ASP A 310 -11.74 -15.08 -8.20
N PHE A 311 -10.66 -15.83 -8.11
CA PHE A 311 -9.38 -15.46 -8.71
C PHE A 311 -8.71 -16.64 -9.43
N VAL A 312 -7.85 -16.26 -10.36
CA VAL A 312 -6.81 -17.13 -10.93
C VAL A 312 -5.44 -16.47 -10.74
N ASN A 313 -4.38 -17.27 -10.74
CA ASN A 313 -3.04 -16.70 -10.87
C ASN A 313 -2.91 -16.00 -12.24
N LEU A 314 -1.86 -15.20 -12.42
CA LEU A 314 -1.59 -14.58 -13.73
C LEU A 314 -1.58 -15.66 -14.83
N PRO A 315 -2.36 -15.51 -15.91
CA PRO A 315 -2.45 -16.49 -16.98
C PRO A 315 -1.09 -16.86 -17.58
N ALA A 316 -0.92 -18.13 -17.94
CA ALA A 316 0.33 -18.66 -18.45
C ALA A 316 0.71 -18.05 -19.80
N MET A 317 1.95 -17.55 -19.94
CA MET A 317 2.47 -16.89 -21.14
C MET A 317 3.41 -17.81 -21.94
N PRO A 318 3.33 -17.83 -23.28
CA PRO A 318 4.22 -18.65 -24.08
C PRO A 318 5.70 -18.33 -23.85
N GLY A 319 6.44 -19.33 -23.35
CA GLY A 319 7.89 -19.24 -23.12
C GLY A 319 8.29 -18.29 -21.99
N GLU A 320 7.49 -18.24 -20.94
CA GLU A 320 7.88 -17.70 -19.64
C GLU A 320 8.94 -18.57 -18.96
N ALA A 321 9.79 -17.96 -18.14
CA ALA A 321 10.88 -18.64 -17.45
C ALA A 321 10.41 -19.24 -16.09
N ASP A 322 9.56 -18.50 -15.36
CA ASP A 322 9.08 -18.85 -14.01
C ASP A 322 7.55 -18.89 -13.94
N PRO A 323 6.90 -19.91 -14.54
CA PRO A 323 5.44 -19.99 -14.67
C PRO A 323 4.69 -20.05 -13.33
N ASP A 324 5.32 -20.59 -12.30
CA ASP A 324 4.71 -20.82 -10.98
C ASP A 324 5.13 -19.76 -9.95
N SER A 325 5.85 -18.71 -10.38
CA SER A 325 6.21 -17.63 -9.46
C SER A 325 4.98 -16.81 -9.04
N VAL A 326 5.09 -16.23 -7.85
CA VAL A 326 4.14 -15.25 -7.33
C VAL A 326 4.88 -13.98 -6.98
N ILE A 327 4.17 -12.87 -6.94
CA ILE A 327 4.69 -11.63 -6.39
C ILE A 327 4.07 -11.39 -5.03
N GLY A 328 4.89 -11.09 -4.04
CA GLY A 328 4.42 -10.99 -2.66
C GLY A 328 5.31 -10.13 -1.79
N VAL A 329 4.78 -9.71 -0.67
CA VAL A 329 5.47 -8.89 0.31
C VAL A 329 5.08 -9.28 1.73
N ILE A 330 6.02 -9.15 2.65
CA ILE A 330 5.74 -9.20 4.09
C ILE A 330 5.57 -7.76 4.57
N THR A 331 4.49 -7.51 5.28
CA THR A 331 4.20 -6.24 5.94
C THR A 331 4.17 -6.44 7.45
N GLY A 332 4.39 -5.36 8.19
CA GLY A 332 4.40 -5.45 9.65
C GLY A 332 4.65 -4.11 10.32
N TYR A 333 5.04 -4.16 11.58
CA TYR A 333 5.17 -2.98 12.41
C TYR A 333 6.58 -2.80 12.92
N VAL A 334 7.07 -1.58 12.74
CA VAL A 334 8.40 -1.12 13.15
C VAL A 334 8.24 -0.28 14.42
N VAL A 335 9.16 -0.49 15.36
CA VAL A 335 9.32 0.41 16.52
C VAL A 335 10.31 1.52 16.15
N ASN A 336 9.92 2.76 16.39
CA ASN A 336 10.74 3.91 16.05
C ASN A 336 11.98 4.01 16.97
N ALA A 337 13.17 3.97 16.37
CA ALA A 337 14.43 4.11 17.10
C ALA A 337 14.58 5.47 17.83
N LYS A 338 13.86 6.51 17.37
CA LYS A 338 13.89 7.85 17.97
C LYS A 338 12.96 7.98 19.18
N SER A 339 12.11 6.99 19.44
CA SER A 339 11.33 6.90 20.68
C SER A 339 12.24 6.58 21.86
N GLY A 340 11.95 7.14 23.03
CA GLY A 340 12.68 6.82 24.26
C GLY A 340 12.52 5.34 24.64
N HIS A 341 13.50 4.80 25.37
CA HIS A 341 13.54 3.37 25.74
C HIS A 341 12.23 2.87 26.36
N ASP A 342 11.63 3.65 27.28
CA ASP A 342 10.37 3.28 27.92
C ASP A 342 9.22 3.13 26.88
N LYS A 343 9.19 3.99 25.86
CA LYS A 343 8.22 3.91 24.78
C LYS A 343 8.51 2.73 23.83
N GLN A 344 9.79 2.44 23.56
CA GLN A 344 10.16 1.25 22.77
C GLN A 344 9.74 -0.04 23.49
N GLN A 345 9.92 -0.10 24.81
CA GLN A 345 9.44 -1.21 25.63
C GLN A 345 7.90 -1.36 25.52
N LYS A 346 7.18 -0.25 25.65
CA LYS A 346 5.69 -0.25 25.54
C LYS A 346 5.22 -0.56 24.11
N ALA A 347 5.96 -0.14 23.10
CA ALA A 347 5.71 -0.52 21.72
C ALA A 347 5.87 -2.04 21.50
N ALA A 348 6.92 -2.64 22.06
CA ALA A 348 7.12 -4.09 21.99
C ALA A 348 6.00 -4.86 22.74
N GLU A 349 5.57 -4.38 23.91
CA GLU A 349 4.42 -4.95 24.66
C GLU A 349 3.11 -4.83 23.86
N PHE A 350 2.88 -3.71 23.21
CA PHE A 350 1.73 -3.50 22.32
C PHE A 350 1.74 -4.45 21.13
N LEU A 351 2.89 -4.63 20.46
CA LEU A 351 3.03 -5.54 19.34
C LEU A 351 2.89 -7.01 19.75
N ALA A 352 3.32 -7.36 20.97
CA ALA A 352 3.06 -8.68 21.53
C ALA A 352 1.56 -8.92 21.77
N LEU A 353 0.84 -7.92 22.31
CA LEU A 353 -0.61 -7.98 22.48
C LEU A 353 -1.32 -8.08 21.13
N LEU A 354 -0.91 -7.27 20.14
CA LEU A 354 -1.44 -7.32 18.78
C LEU A 354 -1.34 -8.74 18.19
N SER A 355 -0.22 -9.42 18.44
CA SER A 355 0.08 -10.75 17.92
C SER A 355 -0.42 -11.89 18.83
N SER A 356 -1.18 -11.59 19.89
CA SER A 356 -1.78 -12.61 20.74
C SER A 356 -2.77 -13.49 19.99
N ALA A 357 -3.01 -14.72 20.46
CA ALA A 357 -3.95 -15.63 19.81
C ALA A 357 -5.36 -15.06 19.68
N GLU A 358 -5.84 -14.32 20.70
CA GLU A 358 -7.14 -13.66 20.69
C GLU A 358 -7.23 -12.59 19.60
N ASN A 359 -6.24 -11.69 19.54
CA ASN A 359 -6.23 -10.61 18.55
C ASN A 359 -5.93 -11.12 17.15
N THR A 360 -5.06 -12.12 16.99
CA THR A 360 -4.85 -12.84 15.73
C THR A 360 -6.16 -13.42 15.18
N GLN A 361 -6.98 -14.03 16.05
CA GLN A 361 -8.28 -14.53 15.64
C GLN A 361 -9.23 -13.39 15.24
N ALA A 362 -9.26 -12.29 15.99
CA ALA A 362 -10.11 -11.14 15.67
C ALA A 362 -9.73 -10.51 14.31
N PHE A 363 -8.43 -10.40 14.00
CA PHE A 363 -7.98 -9.98 12.66
C PHE A 363 -8.38 -10.97 11.58
N THR A 364 -8.25 -12.28 11.85
CA THR A 364 -8.66 -13.33 10.92
C THR A 364 -10.16 -13.26 10.61
N GLU A 365 -10.99 -12.98 11.60
CA GLU A 365 -12.43 -12.77 11.45
C GLU A 365 -12.77 -11.47 10.69
N ALA A 366 -11.83 -10.54 10.60
CA ALA A 366 -11.89 -9.31 9.80
C ALA A 366 -11.16 -9.46 8.45
N ASP A 367 -10.94 -10.71 7.99
CA ASP A 367 -10.24 -11.08 6.73
C ASP A 367 -8.83 -10.51 6.56
N ALA A 368 -8.18 -10.17 7.67
CA ALA A 368 -6.74 -9.96 7.72
C ALA A 368 -6.10 -11.17 8.40
N VAL A 369 -5.38 -12.00 7.68
CA VAL A 369 -4.79 -13.23 8.22
C VAL A 369 -3.35 -12.97 8.65
N PRO A 370 -3.09 -12.69 9.93
CA PRO A 370 -1.74 -12.48 10.42
C PRO A 370 -0.85 -13.71 10.23
N VAL A 371 0.45 -13.51 10.12
CA VAL A 371 1.44 -14.62 10.04
C VAL A 371 1.42 -15.53 11.27
N THR A 372 0.82 -15.07 12.37
CA THR A 372 0.57 -15.85 13.60
C THR A 372 -0.70 -16.69 13.52
N ALA A 373 -1.55 -16.52 12.49
CA ALA A 373 -2.83 -17.21 12.40
C ALA A 373 -2.64 -18.71 12.22
N THR A 374 -3.47 -19.46 12.95
CA THR A 374 -3.63 -20.90 12.73
C THR A 374 -4.87 -21.14 11.87
N ALA A 375 -4.91 -22.24 11.13
CA ALA A 375 -6.07 -22.56 10.28
C ALA A 375 -7.39 -22.45 11.08
N SER A 376 -8.35 -21.66 10.55
CA SER A 376 -9.65 -21.42 11.13
C SER A 376 -10.73 -21.61 10.07
N ASP A 377 -11.88 -22.16 10.47
CA ASP A 377 -13.05 -22.31 9.59
C ASP A 377 -13.73 -20.96 9.27
N SER A 378 -13.28 -19.87 9.88
CA SER A 378 -13.82 -18.51 9.66
C SER A 378 -13.11 -17.73 8.55
N ILE A 379 -12.00 -18.26 8.00
CA ILE A 379 -11.25 -17.58 6.93
C ILE A 379 -11.98 -17.80 5.60
N ASP A 380 -12.09 -16.73 4.80
CA ASP A 380 -12.59 -16.83 3.42
C ASP A 380 -11.77 -17.84 2.62
N GLU A 381 -12.44 -18.72 1.86
CA GLU A 381 -11.77 -19.77 1.07
C GLU A 381 -10.77 -19.21 0.06
N ARG A 382 -11.01 -18.01 -0.47
CA ARG A 382 -10.09 -17.32 -1.38
C ARG A 382 -8.80 -16.94 -0.66
N THR A 383 -8.89 -16.42 0.56
CA THR A 383 -7.73 -16.10 1.39
C THR A 383 -6.92 -17.36 1.74
N VAL A 384 -7.58 -18.47 2.05
CA VAL A 384 -6.90 -19.76 2.27
C VAL A 384 -6.13 -20.20 1.02
N ARG A 385 -6.72 -20.05 -0.17
CA ARG A 385 -6.07 -20.41 -1.44
C ARG A 385 -4.92 -19.45 -1.78
N LEU A 386 -5.03 -18.16 -1.49
CA LEU A 386 -3.94 -17.18 -1.66
C LEU A 386 -2.74 -17.49 -0.77
N ASN A 387 -3.00 -17.79 0.51
CA ASN A 387 -1.94 -18.21 1.44
C ASN A 387 -1.27 -19.51 0.99
N SER A 388 -2.05 -20.44 0.43
CA SER A 388 -1.52 -21.67 -0.16
C SER A 388 -0.68 -21.38 -1.40
N LEU A 389 -1.10 -20.45 -2.25
CA LEU A 389 -0.35 -20.02 -3.43
C LEU A 389 1.00 -19.44 -3.03
N LEU A 390 1.03 -18.56 -2.03
CA LEU A 390 2.26 -17.95 -1.51
C LEU A 390 3.21 -19.01 -0.88
N SER A 391 2.68 -19.86 -0.01
CA SER A 391 3.49 -20.85 0.73
C SER A 391 4.00 -22.00 -0.12
N GLN A 392 3.35 -22.34 -1.21
CA GLN A 392 3.72 -23.41 -2.13
C GLN A 392 4.58 -22.93 -3.30
N SER A 393 4.65 -21.63 -3.55
CA SER A 393 5.48 -21.09 -4.62
C SER A 393 6.96 -21.30 -4.33
N ALA A 394 7.67 -21.83 -5.32
CA ALA A 394 9.13 -21.98 -5.24
C ALA A 394 9.87 -20.64 -5.39
N VAL A 395 9.22 -19.64 -5.98
CA VAL A 395 9.77 -18.32 -6.26
C VAL A 395 8.75 -17.25 -5.86
N VAL A 396 9.10 -16.48 -4.83
CA VAL A 396 8.36 -15.27 -4.45
C VAL A 396 9.17 -14.06 -4.87
N ILE A 397 8.59 -13.22 -5.72
CA ILE A 397 9.21 -12.02 -6.26
C ILE A 397 8.77 -10.83 -5.42
N SER A 398 9.70 -9.95 -5.07
CA SER A 398 9.34 -8.69 -4.41
C SER A 398 8.80 -7.68 -5.41
N PRO A 399 7.74 -6.93 -5.06
CA PRO A 399 7.33 -5.76 -5.83
C PRO A 399 8.50 -4.77 -5.98
N PRO A 400 8.64 -4.09 -7.13
CA PRO A 400 9.73 -3.14 -7.35
C PRO A 400 9.86 -2.06 -6.28
N ASP A 401 8.78 -1.45 -5.88
CA ASP A 401 8.74 -0.35 -4.91
C ASP A 401 9.02 -0.76 -3.46
N THR A 402 8.98 -2.05 -3.14
CA THR A 402 9.31 -2.57 -1.82
C THR A 402 10.66 -3.28 -1.80
N GLY A 403 11.02 -3.97 -2.89
CA GLY A 403 12.22 -4.80 -2.96
C GLY A 403 13.48 -4.10 -3.43
N TYR A 404 13.35 -2.95 -4.13
CA TYR A 404 14.47 -2.31 -4.80
C TYR A 404 14.54 -0.80 -4.52
N ASP A 405 15.57 -0.13 -5.06
CA ASP A 405 15.71 1.31 -4.98
C ASP A 405 14.51 2.02 -5.60
N LEU A 406 13.95 3.01 -4.91
CA LEU A 406 12.72 3.68 -5.33
C LEU A 406 12.86 4.44 -6.66
N ASP A 407 14.04 4.99 -6.98
CA ASP A 407 14.26 5.66 -8.27
C ASP A 407 14.25 4.64 -9.41
N VAL A 408 14.76 3.43 -9.17
CA VAL A 408 14.73 2.31 -10.13
C VAL A 408 13.30 1.79 -10.30
N ALA A 409 12.59 1.59 -9.19
CA ALA A 409 11.20 1.15 -9.19
C ALA A 409 10.30 2.13 -9.94
N ASP A 410 10.41 3.43 -9.65
CA ASP A 410 9.64 4.49 -10.29
C ASP A 410 9.92 4.56 -11.80
N ALA A 411 11.19 4.48 -12.20
CA ALA A 411 11.56 4.46 -13.62
C ALA A 411 10.97 3.24 -14.35
N PHE A 412 11.01 2.07 -13.70
CA PHE A 412 10.48 0.83 -14.25
C PHE A 412 8.95 0.89 -14.39
N TYR A 413 8.24 1.30 -13.32
CA TYR A 413 6.77 1.45 -13.35
C TYR A 413 6.30 2.47 -14.39
N ARG A 414 6.97 3.63 -14.50
CA ARG A 414 6.64 4.62 -15.55
C ARG A 414 6.82 4.05 -16.94
N SER A 415 7.88 3.27 -17.15
CA SER A 415 8.13 2.62 -18.43
C SER A 415 6.99 1.64 -18.79
N LEU A 416 6.52 0.84 -17.83
CA LEU A 416 5.34 -0.04 -18.00
C LEU A 416 4.05 0.75 -18.26
N ALA A 417 3.83 1.83 -17.50
CA ALA A 417 2.65 2.70 -17.64
C ALA A 417 2.55 3.36 -19.01
N GLU A 418 3.69 3.77 -19.60
CA GLU A 418 3.75 4.36 -20.96
C GLU A 418 3.38 3.32 -22.02
N VAL A 419 3.82 2.05 -21.88
CA VAL A 419 3.45 0.97 -22.80
C VAL A 419 1.97 0.59 -22.62
N LEU A 420 1.51 0.40 -21.39
CA LEU A 420 0.12 0.07 -21.10
C LEU A 420 -0.85 1.15 -21.60
N GLY A 421 -0.45 2.42 -21.50
CA GLY A 421 -1.19 3.57 -22.02
C GLY A 421 -1.10 3.75 -23.54
N GLY A 422 -0.39 2.87 -24.25
CA GLY A 422 -0.21 2.94 -25.71
C GLY A 422 0.60 4.15 -26.21
N ARG A 423 1.41 4.76 -25.32
CA ARG A 423 2.19 5.98 -25.65
C ARG A 423 3.53 5.69 -26.26
N THR A 424 4.09 4.50 -26.01
CA THR A 424 5.38 4.05 -26.53
C THR A 424 5.33 2.56 -26.86
N SER A 425 6.20 2.11 -27.76
CA SER A 425 6.35 0.69 -28.04
C SER A 425 7.14 -0.02 -26.95
N ALA A 426 6.95 -1.33 -26.81
CA ALA A 426 7.73 -2.17 -25.91
C ALA A 426 9.25 -2.00 -26.11
N ALA A 427 9.70 -2.00 -27.35
CA ALA A 427 11.13 -1.88 -27.68
C ALA A 427 11.70 -0.50 -27.30
N ASP A 428 10.97 0.57 -27.56
CA ASP A 428 11.40 1.94 -27.23
C ASP A 428 11.40 2.16 -25.72
N ALA A 429 10.39 1.64 -25.00
CA ALA A 429 10.29 1.72 -23.54
C ALA A 429 11.50 1.05 -22.87
N VAL A 430 11.84 -0.17 -23.28
CA VAL A 430 13.00 -0.90 -22.76
C VAL A 430 14.30 -0.15 -23.04
N ALA A 431 14.48 0.37 -24.25
CA ALA A 431 15.68 1.14 -24.60
C ALA A 431 15.80 2.45 -23.80
N GLN A 432 14.68 3.13 -23.50
CA GLN A 432 14.64 4.34 -22.68
C GLN A 432 14.95 4.02 -21.22
N LEU A 433 14.35 2.96 -20.66
CA LEU A 433 14.59 2.49 -19.30
C LEU A 433 16.08 2.15 -19.10
N HIS A 434 16.66 1.35 -20.01
CA HIS A 434 18.09 1.04 -20.00
C HIS A 434 18.95 2.30 -20.00
N LYS A 435 18.67 3.25 -20.90
CA LYS A 435 19.42 4.51 -20.99
C LYS A 435 19.28 5.37 -19.72
N GLN A 436 18.13 5.33 -19.03
CA GLN A 436 17.90 6.09 -17.82
C GLN A 436 18.68 5.52 -16.65
N LEU A 437 18.75 4.20 -16.52
CA LEU A 437 19.33 3.50 -15.37
C LEU A 437 20.82 3.13 -15.56
N SER A 438 21.36 3.17 -16.78
CA SER A 438 22.78 2.87 -17.09
C SER A 438 23.73 4.07 -16.85
N LYS A 439 23.35 5.03 -16.00
CA LYS A 439 24.18 6.22 -15.68
C LYS A 439 25.00 6.00 -14.38
#